data_7ba3e53e18adeeed8d6edfc14b452d20
#
_entry.id   7ba3e53e18adeeed8d6edfc14b452d20
#
_cell.length_a   1.000
_cell.length_b   1.000
_cell.length_c   1.000
_cell.angle_alpha   90.00
_cell.angle_beta   90.00
_cell.angle_gamma   90.00
#
_symmetry.space_group_name_H-M   'P 1'
#
loop_
_entity.id
_entity.type
_entity.pdbx_description
1 polymer ?
#
loop_
_entity_poly.entity_id
_entity_poly.type
_entity_poly.pdbx_seq_one_letter_code
_entity_poly.pdbx_strand_id
1 'polypeptide(L)'
;HRPYALAVQVNGQTVGYVANEATFNLAREDVQERINYAGTDKTEWTIEPTYTISTAHQVMDENQMANAILRSASDEISEGTALYLDGELTAVCADGTSLQSYINGLLAPYEDEENANVTVGFNRAVDLEQGIYFNESFQDLTDIENTLSGVQQAEKIYKVQAGDTLWAIAQKNDLTFKELCALNTNFKGAPLT
;
A
#
# COMPACT_ATOMS: atom_id res chain seq x y z
N HIS A 1 13.91 -21.04 -26.44
CA HIS A 1 14.27 -21.24 -25.03
C HIS A 1 13.09 -20.74 -24.18
N ARG A 2 12.34 -21.64 -23.55
CA ARG A 2 11.33 -21.27 -22.61
C ARG A 2 11.99 -21.01 -21.25
N PRO A 3 11.76 -19.87 -20.57
CA PRO A 3 12.33 -19.64 -19.26
C PRO A 3 11.76 -20.64 -18.25
N TYR A 4 12.58 -21.04 -17.31
CA TYR A 4 12.12 -21.79 -16.16
C TYR A 4 11.33 -20.88 -15.22
N ALA A 5 10.34 -21.46 -14.55
CA ALA A 5 9.57 -20.82 -13.50
C ALA A 5 9.24 -21.87 -12.43
N LEU A 6 8.68 -21.40 -11.33
CA LEU A 6 8.19 -22.25 -10.26
C LEU A 6 6.69 -22.44 -10.42
N ALA A 7 6.26 -23.70 -10.61
CA ALA A 7 4.85 -24.08 -10.56
C ALA A 7 4.44 -24.18 -9.09
N VAL A 8 3.54 -23.32 -8.66
CA VAL A 8 3.05 -23.30 -7.27
C VAL A 8 1.83 -24.19 -7.14
N GLN A 9 1.82 -25.02 -6.10
CA GLN A 9 0.79 -26.03 -5.85
C GLN A 9 0.14 -25.81 -4.50
N VAL A 10 -1.18 -25.94 -4.49
CA VAL A 10 -2.01 -25.97 -3.28
C VAL A 10 -2.82 -27.26 -3.31
N ASN A 11 -2.72 -28.07 -2.27
CA ASN A 11 -3.40 -29.37 -2.18
C ASN A 11 -3.12 -30.29 -3.39
N GLY A 12 -1.90 -30.25 -3.91
CA GLY A 12 -1.46 -31.05 -5.06
C GLY A 12 -1.90 -30.53 -6.44
N GLN A 13 -2.61 -29.40 -6.50
CA GLN A 13 -3.02 -28.78 -7.76
C GLN A 13 -2.20 -27.52 -8.04
N THR A 14 -1.72 -27.36 -9.26
CA THR A 14 -1.00 -26.17 -9.71
C THR A 14 -1.98 -25.01 -9.84
N VAL A 15 -1.74 -23.93 -9.06
CA VAL A 15 -2.57 -22.72 -9.05
C VAL A 15 -2.00 -21.61 -9.94
N GLY A 16 -0.72 -21.68 -10.28
CA GLY A 16 -0.05 -20.71 -11.15
C GLY A 16 1.46 -20.88 -11.13
N TYR A 17 2.14 -19.91 -11.73
CA TYR A 17 3.59 -19.91 -11.87
C TYR A 17 4.17 -18.58 -11.42
N VAL A 18 5.32 -18.60 -10.75
CA VAL A 18 6.12 -17.42 -10.40
C VAL A 18 7.51 -17.51 -11.02
N ALA A 19 8.14 -16.35 -11.22
CA ALA A 19 9.43 -16.28 -11.88
C ALA A 19 10.57 -16.92 -11.06
N ASN A 20 10.48 -16.83 -9.74
CA ASN A 20 11.54 -17.25 -8.82
C ASN A 20 11.01 -17.49 -7.40
N GLU A 21 11.88 -18.00 -6.55
CA GLU A 21 11.59 -18.31 -5.16
C GLU A 21 11.28 -17.05 -4.31
N ALA A 22 11.90 -15.90 -4.62
CA ALA A 22 11.62 -14.67 -3.89
C ALA A 22 10.17 -14.22 -4.06
N THR A 23 9.64 -14.26 -5.30
CA THR A 23 8.22 -13.96 -5.57
C THR A 23 7.29 -14.95 -4.88
N PHE A 24 7.65 -16.24 -4.84
CA PHE A 24 6.89 -17.24 -4.10
C PHE A 24 6.84 -16.97 -2.61
N ASN A 25 7.98 -16.62 -2.00
CA ASN A 25 8.06 -16.33 -0.57
C ASN A 25 7.25 -15.09 -0.20
N LEU A 26 7.33 -14.01 -1.00
CA LEU A 26 6.51 -12.81 -0.79
C LEU A 26 5.01 -13.11 -0.91
N ALA A 27 4.60 -13.88 -1.91
CA ALA A 27 3.19 -14.29 -2.04
C ALA A 27 2.72 -15.12 -0.84
N ARG A 28 3.57 -15.98 -0.30
CA ARG A 28 3.26 -16.78 0.88
C ARG A 28 3.16 -15.93 2.14
N GLU A 29 4.03 -14.94 2.30
CA GLU A 29 3.97 -13.98 3.41
C GLU A 29 2.68 -13.16 3.34
N ASP A 30 2.29 -12.69 2.15
CA ASP A 30 1.05 -11.96 1.93
C ASP A 30 -0.20 -12.81 2.25
N VAL A 31 -0.24 -14.08 1.82
CA VAL A 31 -1.29 -15.01 2.22
C VAL A 31 -1.36 -15.14 3.75
N GLN A 32 -0.22 -15.29 4.43
CA GLN A 32 -0.18 -15.40 5.88
C GLN A 32 -0.65 -14.12 6.58
N GLU A 33 -0.29 -12.95 6.06
CA GLU A 33 -0.77 -11.66 6.57
C GLU A 33 -2.29 -11.56 6.48
N ARG A 34 -2.87 -11.93 5.33
CA ARG A 34 -4.33 -11.92 5.13
C ARG A 34 -5.06 -12.90 6.04
N ILE A 35 -4.49 -14.09 6.30
CA ILE A 35 -5.01 -15.06 7.27
C ILE A 35 -4.99 -14.46 8.67
N ASN A 36 -3.87 -13.89 9.09
CA ASN A 36 -3.71 -13.30 10.40
C ASN A 36 -4.66 -12.12 10.62
N TYR A 37 -4.84 -11.28 9.59
CA TYR A 37 -5.74 -10.13 9.63
C TYR A 37 -7.22 -10.54 9.77
N ALA A 38 -7.63 -11.64 9.17
CA ALA A 38 -8.99 -12.16 9.27
C ALA A 38 -9.39 -12.61 10.69
N GLY A 39 -8.43 -12.81 11.58
CA GLY A 39 -8.65 -13.09 13.00
C GLY A 39 -8.23 -14.48 13.46
N THR A 40 -8.35 -14.69 14.77
CA THR A 40 -7.86 -15.91 15.45
C THR A 40 -8.55 -17.20 14.99
N ASP A 41 -9.81 -17.14 14.55
CA ASP A 41 -10.55 -18.31 14.08
C ASP A 41 -10.00 -18.86 12.75
N LYS A 42 -9.19 -18.06 12.04
CA LYS A 42 -8.53 -18.46 10.80
C LYS A 42 -7.12 -19.02 10.99
N THR A 43 -6.57 -18.98 12.18
CA THR A 43 -5.23 -19.53 12.47
C THR A 43 -5.17 -21.06 12.30
N GLU A 44 -6.31 -21.75 12.28
CA GLU A 44 -6.41 -23.17 11.92
C GLU A 44 -6.23 -23.42 10.42
N TRP A 45 -6.30 -22.36 9.60
CA TRP A 45 -6.10 -22.43 8.15
C TRP A 45 -4.62 -22.30 7.82
N THR A 46 -3.88 -23.36 7.99
CA THR A 46 -2.52 -23.43 7.49
C THR A 46 -2.56 -23.75 6.00
N ILE A 47 -2.49 -22.75 5.14
CA ILE A 47 -2.26 -22.95 3.73
C ILE A 47 -0.75 -23.07 3.52
N GLU A 48 -0.28 -24.25 3.16
CA GLU A 48 1.14 -24.50 2.88
C GLU A 48 1.33 -24.75 1.38
N PRO A 49 1.49 -23.69 0.57
CA PRO A 49 1.82 -23.87 -0.84
C PRO A 49 3.22 -24.44 -0.98
N THR A 50 3.39 -25.31 -1.95
CA THR A 50 4.68 -25.85 -2.35
C THR A 50 4.96 -25.49 -3.79
N TYR A 51 6.21 -25.64 -4.25
CA TYR A 51 6.54 -25.39 -5.63
C TYR A 51 7.46 -26.48 -6.25
N THR A 52 7.39 -26.57 -7.56
CA THR A 52 8.30 -27.39 -8.38
C THR A 52 8.83 -26.57 -9.56
N ILE A 53 10.02 -26.89 -10.02
CA ILE A 53 10.59 -26.26 -11.22
C ILE A 53 9.83 -26.73 -12.45
N SER A 54 9.42 -25.79 -13.28
CA SER A 54 8.66 -26.05 -14.51
C SER A 54 9.07 -25.09 -15.62
N THR A 55 8.58 -25.33 -16.83
CA THR A 55 8.66 -24.35 -17.92
C THR A 55 7.38 -23.53 -17.91
N ALA A 56 7.49 -22.21 -17.77
CA ALA A 56 6.32 -21.34 -17.68
C ALA A 56 5.96 -20.70 -19.02
N HIS A 57 4.69 -20.43 -19.18
CA HIS A 57 4.14 -19.59 -20.25
C HIS A 57 3.89 -18.17 -19.80
N GLN A 58 3.39 -18.01 -18.58
CA GLN A 58 3.10 -16.75 -17.96
C GLN A 58 3.37 -16.88 -16.46
N VAL A 59 4.01 -15.88 -15.89
CA VAL A 59 4.29 -15.80 -14.46
C VAL A 59 3.41 -14.74 -13.81
N MET A 60 3.05 -14.97 -12.56
CA MET A 60 2.29 -14.07 -11.71
C MET A 60 3.25 -13.25 -10.86
N ASP A 61 2.86 -12.03 -10.52
CA ASP A 61 3.46 -11.29 -9.44
C ASP A 61 3.03 -11.83 -8.07
N GLU A 62 3.53 -11.24 -6.99
CA GLU A 62 3.26 -11.67 -5.62
C GLU A 62 1.78 -11.61 -5.25
N ASN A 63 1.10 -10.48 -5.56
CA ASN A 63 -0.31 -10.30 -5.28
C ASN A 63 -1.20 -11.25 -6.09
N GLN A 64 -0.93 -11.40 -7.38
CA GLN A 64 -1.64 -12.34 -8.24
C GLN A 64 -1.51 -13.78 -7.72
N MET A 65 -0.31 -14.16 -7.29
CA MET A 65 -0.05 -15.50 -6.74
C MET A 65 -0.75 -15.70 -5.39
N ALA A 66 -0.71 -14.71 -4.48
CA ALA A 66 -1.44 -14.75 -3.22
C ALA A 66 -2.95 -14.92 -3.45
N ASN A 67 -3.52 -14.17 -4.39
CA ASN A 67 -4.93 -14.29 -4.80
C ASN A 67 -5.25 -15.71 -5.32
N ALA A 68 -4.39 -16.28 -6.16
CA ALA A 68 -4.57 -17.63 -6.70
C ALA A 68 -4.52 -18.71 -5.62
N ILE A 69 -3.63 -18.58 -4.65
CA ILE A 69 -3.51 -19.49 -3.50
C ILE A 69 -4.80 -19.44 -2.67
N LEU A 70 -5.28 -18.26 -2.31
CA LEU A 70 -6.49 -18.08 -1.51
C LEU A 70 -7.74 -18.62 -2.22
N ARG A 71 -7.90 -18.33 -3.52
CA ARG A 71 -9.02 -18.87 -4.32
C ARG A 71 -9.05 -20.40 -4.37
N SER A 72 -7.90 -21.04 -4.32
CA SER A 72 -7.81 -22.51 -4.32
C SER A 72 -8.04 -23.14 -2.96
N ALA A 73 -7.93 -22.35 -1.89
CA ALA A 73 -7.92 -22.86 -0.52
C ALA A 73 -9.19 -22.56 0.27
N SER A 74 -10.00 -21.57 -0.12
CA SER A 74 -11.16 -21.14 0.64
C SER A 74 -12.31 -20.66 -0.24
N ASP A 75 -13.54 -20.91 0.25
CA ASP A 75 -14.79 -20.36 -0.31
C ASP A 75 -15.24 -19.09 0.46
N GLU A 76 -14.64 -18.80 1.61
CA GLU A 76 -14.98 -17.68 2.48
C GLU A 76 -14.16 -16.42 2.13
N ILE A 77 -14.11 -16.12 0.85
CA ILE A 77 -13.30 -15.04 0.28
C ILE A 77 -14.11 -14.18 -0.68
N SER A 78 -13.73 -12.92 -0.80
CA SER A 78 -14.29 -11.97 -1.77
C SER A 78 -13.21 -11.06 -2.35
N GLU A 79 -13.53 -10.48 -3.50
CA GLU A 79 -12.70 -9.40 -4.07
C GLU A 79 -12.91 -8.12 -3.27
N GLY A 80 -11.83 -7.41 -2.99
CA GLY A 80 -11.85 -6.15 -2.26
C GLY A 80 -10.59 -5.33 -2.45
N THR A 81 -10.53 -4.22 -1.75
CA THR A 81 -9.37 -3.34 -1.72
C THR A 81 -8.84 -3.27 -0.29
N ALA A 82 -7.58 -3.61 -0.11
CA ALA A 82 -6.88 -3.43 1.14
C ALA A 82 -6.21 -2.06 1.21
N LEU A 83 -6.22 -1.48 2.40
CA LEU A 83 -5.46 -0.30 2.77
C LEU A 83 -4.23 -0.74 3.55
N TYR A 84 -3.07 -0.33 3.07
CA TYR A 84 -1.79 -0.50 3.75
C TYR A 84 -1.30 0.84 4.27
N LEU A 85 -0.90 0.90 5.52
CA LEU A 85 -0.23 2.04 6.14
C LEU A 85 1.18 1.63 6.54
N ASP A 86 2.19 2.27 5.93
CA ASP A 86 3.61 1.92 6.11
C ASP A 86 3.92 0.44 5.82
N GLY A 87 3.20 -0.15 4.84
CA GLY A 87 3.34 -1.54 4.45
C GLY A 87 2.60 -2.56 5.33
N GLU A 88 1.82 -2.11 6.31
CA GLU A 88 1.00 -2.97 7.18
C GLU A 88 -0.46 -2.96 6.74
N LEU A 89 -1.06 -4.13 6.59
CA LEU A 89 -2.48 -4.30 6.27
C LEU A 89 -3.34 -3.76 7.40
N THR A 90 -4.06 -2.67 7.12
CA THR A 90 -4.79 -1.90 8.13
C THR A 90 -6.30 -2.04 8.01
N ALA A 91 -6.82 -2.13 6.79
CA ALA A 91 -8.25 -2.26 6.53
C ALA A 91 -8.52 -2.95 5.19
N VAL A 92 -9.69 -3.54 5.05
CA VAL A 92 -10.20 -4.12 3.79
C VAL A 92 -11.62 -3.64 3.58
N CYS A 93 -11.95 -3.17 2.37
CA CYS A 93 -13.30 -2.78 2.00
C CYS A 93 -13.71 -3.31 0.61
N ALA A 94 -15.01 -3.37 0.38
CA ALA A 94 -15.57 -3.77 -0.91
C ALA A 94 -15.50 -2.66 -1.95
N ASP A 95 -15.63 -1.39 -1.53
CA ASP A 95 -15.64 -0.22 -2.43
C ASP A 95 -14.31 0.54 -2.38
N GLY A 96 -13.32 0.02 -3.08
CA GLY A 96 -12.00 0.64 -3.21
C GLY A 96 -12.02 1.98 -3.94
N THR A 97 -12.98 2.20 -4.83
CA THR A 97 -13.11 3.48 -5.57
C THR A 97 -13.52 4.60 -4.63
N SER A 98 -14.51 4.36 -3.76
CA SER A 98 -14.91 5.34 -2.75
C SER A 98 -13.81 5.58 -1.73
N LEU A 99 -13.09 4.54 -1.31
CA LEU A 99 -11.94 4.68 -0.42
C LEU A 99 -10.83 5.53 -1.05
N GLN A 100 -10.49 5.29 -2.31
CA GLN A 100 -9.49 6.10 -3.03
C GLN A 100 -9.94 7.57 -3.14
N SER A 101 -11.23 7.81 -3.43
CA SER A 101 -11.80 9.15 -3.52
C SER A 101 -11.73 9.89 -2.18
N TYR A 102 -12.01 9.19 -1.08
CA TYR A 102 -11.88 9.72 0.27
C TYR A 102 -10.44 10.11 0.59
N ILE A 103 -9.48 9.21 0.33
CA ILE A 103 -8.05 9.46 0.54
C ILE A 103 -7.57 10.68 -0.25
N ASN A 104 -7.95 10.79 -1.52
CA ASN A 104 -7.63 11.95 -2.34
C ASN A 104 -8.26 13.24 -1.77
N GLY A 105 -9.49 13.15 -1.28
CA GLY A 105 -10.20 14.27 -0.65
C GLY A 105 -9.52 14.80 0.62
N LEU A 106 -8.79 13.96 1.34
CA LEU A 106 -8.01 14.38 2.51
C LEU A 106 -6.81 15.27 2.12
N LEU A 107 -6.25 15.09 0.93
CA LEU A 107 -5.11 15.87 0.45
C LEU A 107 -5.53 17.12 -0.32
N ALA A 108 -6.68 17.11 -0.97
CA ALA A 108 -7.16 18.19 -1.83
C ALA A 108 -7.10 19.61 -1.21
N PRO A 109 -7.43 19.84 0.09
CA PRO A 109 -7.33 21.16 0.70
C PRO A 109 -5.91 21.72 0.78
N TYR A 110 -4.90 20.86 0.63
CA TYR A 110 -3.48 21.22 0.75
C TYR A 110 -2.78 21.32 -0.60
N GLU A 111 -3.45 20.92 -1.69
CA GLU A 111 -2.93 21.01 -3.05
C GLU A 111 -2.81 22.48 -3.48
N ASP A 112 -1.75 22.79 -4.21
CA ASP A 112 -1.45 24.12 -4.72
C ASP A 112 -1.29 24.01 -6.25
N GLU A 113 -2.39 24.16 -6.97
CA GLU A 113 -2.43 24.02 -8.43
C GLU A 113 -1.58 25.09 -9.16
N GLU A 114 -1.33 26.22 -8.49
CA GLU A 114 -0.54 27.32 -9.07
C GLU A 114 0.96 27.10 -8.90
N ASN A 115 1.39 26.19 -8.04
CA ASN A 115 2.79 25.96 -7.73
C ASN A 115 3.25 24.53 -8.00
N ALA A 116 3.71 24.28 -9.22
CA ALA A 116 4.20 22.97 -9.66
C ALA A 116 5.39 22.41 -8.82
N ASN A 117 5.99 23.19 -7.92
CA ASN A 117 7.07 22.76 -7.03
C ASN A 117 6.60 22.27 -5.67
N VAL A 118 5.27 22.31 -5.44
CA VAL A 118 4.65 21.80 -4.23
C VAL A 118 4.06 20.42 -4.51
N THR A 119 4.41 19.46 -3.69
CA THR A 119 3.81 18.12 -3.68
C THR A 119 3.16 17.91 -2.33
N VAL A 120 1.95 17.40 -2.33
CA VAL A 120 1.19 17.10 -1.11
C VAL A 120 1.07 15.58 -1.00
N GLY A 121 1.30 15.06 0.18
CA GLY A 121 1.20 13.64 0.49
C GLY A 121 0.87 13.44 1.96
N PHE A 122 0.75 12.21 2.37
CA PHE A 122 0.66 11.86 3.79
C PHE A 122 2.05 11.72 4.39
N ASN A 123 2.16 11.94 5.68
CA ASN A 123 3.38 11.70 6.46
C ASN A 123 3.68 10.19 6.66
N ARG A 124 2.79 9.33 6.21
CA ARG A 124 2.91 7.87 6.19
C ARG A 124 2.68 7.35 4.78
N ALA A 125 3.29 6.22 4.44
CA ALA A 125 2.99 5.53 3.18
C ALA A 125 1.54 5.00 3.24
N VAL A 126 0.75 5.37 2.23
CA VAL A 126 -0.66 4.95 2.07
C VAL A 126 -0.78 4.27 0.73
N ASP A 127 -1.00 2.97 0.73
CA ASP A 127 -1.13 2.16 -0.47
C ASP A 127 -2.47 1.43 -0.47
N LEU A 128 -3.07 1.31 -1.65
CA LEU A 128 -4.27 0.52 -1.89
C LEU A 128 -3.95 -0.64 -2.82
N GLU A 129 -4.37 -1.83 -2.44
CA GLU A 129 -4.17 -3.04 -3.23
C GLU A 129 -5.47 -3.81 -3.42
N GLN A 130 -5.84 -4.02 -4.70
CA GLN A 130 -6.96 -4.89 -5.05
C GLN A 130 -6.53 -6.34 -4.96
N GLY A 131 -7.37 -7.18 -4.34
CA GLY A 131 -7.04 -8.58 -4.17
C GLY A 131 -8.21 -9.39 -3.63
N ILE A 132 -7.86 -10.59 -3.19
CA ILE A 132 -8.76 -11.54 -2.55
C ILE A 132 -8.50 -11.53 -1.04
N TYR A 133 -9.56 -11.33 -0.30
CA TYR A 133 -9.50 -11.25 1.16
C TYR A 133 -10.61 -12.11 1.78
N PHE A 134 -10.41 -12.55 3.02
CA PHE A 134 -11.45 -13.27 3.76
C PHE A 134 -12.65 -12.36 4.04
N ASN A 135 -13.85 -12.91 3.98
CA ASN A 135 -15.09 -12.15 4.16
C ASN A 135 -15.14 -11.42 5.51
N GLU A 136 -14.54 -12.01 6.55
CA GLU A 136 -14.47 -11.42 7.90
C GLU A 136 -13.52 -10.22 7.99
N SER A 137 -12.64 -10.03 7.01
CA SER A 137 -11.72 -8.88 6.96
C SER A 137 -12.41 -7.59 6.52
N PHE A 138 -13.58 -7.69 5.87
CA PHE A 138 -14.23 -6.52 5.29
C PHE A 138 -14.85 -5.62 6.35
N GLN A 139 -14.60 -4.34 6.23
CA GLN A 139 -15.11 -3.27 7.09
C GLN A 139 -15.95 -2.29 6.29
N ASP A 140 -16.87 -1.63 6.99
CA ASP A 140 -17.62 -0.54 6.40
C ASP A 140 -16.70 0.66 6.09
N LEU A 141 -16.92 1.29 4.95
CA LEU A 141 -16.11 2.42 4.50
C LEU A 141 -16.07 3.55 5.57
N THR A 142 -17.21 3.84 6.21
CA THR A 142 -17.30 4.86 7.26
C THR A 142 -16.36 4.58 8.44
N ASP A 143 -16.16 3.33 8.82
CA ASP A 143 -15.27 2.96 9.92
C ASP A 143 -13.80 3.18 9.51
N ILE A 144 -13.48 2.86 8.26
CA ILE A 144 -12.14 3.12 7.70
C ILE A 144 -11.87 4.62 7.61
N GLU A 145 -12.83 5.41 7.13
CA GLU A 145 -12.75 6.88 7.06
C GLU A 145 -12.51 7.50 8.43
N ASN A 146 -13.24 7.06 9.45
CA ASN A 146 -13.06 7.51 10.84
C ASN A 146 -11.65 7.18 11.37
N THR A 147 -11.13 6.00 11.05
CA THR A 147 -9.77 5.61 11.43
C THR A 147 -8.73 6.49 10.73
N LEU A 148 -8.87 6.71 9.43
CA LEU A 148 -7.94 7.55 8.66
C LEU A 148 -7.95 9.00 9.11
N SER A 149 -9.10 9.58 9.40
CA SER A 149 -9.22 10.98 9.84
C SER A 149 -8.47 11.26 11.16
N GLY A 150 -8.30 10.24 12.01
CA GLY A 150 -7.57 10.34 13.28
C GLY A 150 -6.07 10.10 13.20
N VAL A 151 -5.59 9.47 12.13
CA VAL A 151 -4.22 8.93 12.04
C VAL A 151 -3.37 9.63 10.99
N GLN A 152 -3.98 10.17 9.93
CA GLN A 152 -3.24 10.72 8.79
C GLN A 152 -3.12 12.25 8.89
N GLN A 153 -1.89 12.73 8.78
CA GLN A 153 -1.59 14.15 8.62
C GLN A 153 -1.07 14.40 7.20
N ALA A 154 -1.62 15.40 6.53
CA ALA A 154 -1.09 15.83 5.24
C ALA A 154 0.28 16.48 5.42
N GLU A 155 1.20 16.14 4.55
CA GLU A 155 2.52 16.76 4.47
C GLU A 155 2.63 17.53 3.14
N LYS A 156 3.06 18.79 3.22
CA LYS A 156 3.33 19.66 2.07
C LYS A 156 4.83 19.75 1.86
N ILE A 157 5.30 19.25 0.73
CA ILE A 157 6.73 19.28 0.37
C ILE A 157 6.94 20.32 -0.74
N TYR A 158 7.76 21.33 -0.48
CA TYR A 158 8.19 22.31 -1.45
C TYR A 158 9.58 21.95 -2.02
N LYS A 159 9.67 21.79 -3.33
CA LYS A 159 10.95 21.57 -4.01
C LYS A 159 11.63 22.91 -4.28
N VAL A 160 12.71 23.17 -3.57
CA VAL A 160 13.51 24.40 -3.68
C VAL A 160 14.07 24.57 -5.10
N GLN A 161 14.00 25.80 -5.62
CA GLN A 161 14.54 26.18 -6.92
C GLN A 161 15.72 27.16 -6.77
N ALA A 162 16.52 27.26 -7.84
CA ALA A 162 17.58 28.26 -7.89
C ALA A 162 17.01 29.68 -7.77
N GLY A 163 17.53 30.45 -6.81
CA GLY A 163 17.04 31.79 -6.49
C GLY A 163 16.02 31.87 -5.38
N ASP A 164 15.52 30.73 -4.87
CA ASP A 164 14.67 30.72 -3.69
C ASP A 164 15.46 31.12 -2.44
N THR A 165 14.76 31.79 -1.51
CA THR A 165 15.24 32.01 -0.15
C THR A 165 14.24 31.38 0.81
N LEU A 166 14.71 30.92 1.97
CA LEU A 166 13.84 30.34 3.00
C LEU A 166 12.72 31.29 3.41
N TRP A 167 12.98 32.58 3.44
CA TRP A 167 11.97 33.59 3.74
C TRP A 167 10.89 33.67 2.66
N ALA A 168 11.29 33.64 1.37
CA ALA A 168 10.34 33.66 0.26
C ALA A 168 9.53 32.37 0.20
N ILE A 169 10.16 31.21 0.48
CA ILE A 169 9.47 29.91 0.57
C ILE A 169 8.45 29.94 1.71
N ALA A 170 8.82 30.43 2.89
CA ALA A 170 7.91 30.58 4.01
C ALA A 170 6.69 31.43 3.63
N GLN A 171 6.90 32.62 3.07
CA GLN A 171 5.85 33.51 2.62
C GLN A 171 4.90 32.90 1.58
N LYS A 172 5.45 32.22 0.59
CA LYS A 172 4.68 31.54 -0.46
C LYS A 172 3.78 30.41 0.08
N ASN A 173 4.09 29.89 1.26
CA ASN A 173 3.38 28.79 1.89
C ASN A 173 2.63 29.22 3.17
N ASP A 174 2.35 30.52 3.33
CA ASP A 174 1.65 31.11 4.47
C ASP A 174 2.27 30.77 5.84
N LEU A 175 3.59 30.61 5.86
CA LEU A 175 4.38 30.33 7.06
C LEU A 175 5.26 31.52 7.42
N THR A 176 5.52 31.68 8.70
CA THR A 176 6.65 32.49 9.14
C THR A 176 7.95 31.73 8.94
N PHE A 177 9.07 32.45 8.81
CA PHE A 177 10.39 31.84 8.75
C PHE A 177 10.67 30.88 9.92
N LYS A 178 10.21 31.26 11.12
CA LYS A 178 10.36 30.45 12.33
C LYS A 178 9.58 29.13 12.25
N GLU A 179 8.35 29.17 11.73
CA GLU A 179 7.52 27.98 11.53
C GLU A 179 8.13 27.05 10.48
N LEU A 180 8.59 27.59 9.35
CA LEU A 180 9.29 26.79 8.33
C LEU A 180 10.52 26.08 8.90
N CYS A 181 11.34 26.79 9.69
CA CYS A 181 12.50 26.19 10.34
C CYS A 181 12.12 25.15 11.40
N ALA A 182 11.03 25.35 12.14
CA ALA A 182 10.54 24.39 13.12
C ALA A 182 10.05 23.09 12.49
N LEU A 183 9.39 23.18 11.34
CA LEU A 183 8.93 22.01 10.56
C LEU A 183 10.10 21.24 9.93
N ASN A 184 11.23 21.88 9.71
CA ASN A 184 12.41 21.29 9.06
C ASN A 184 13.58 21.16 10.04
N THR A 185 13.44 20.32 11.05
CA THR A 185 14.41 20.13 12.15
C THR A 185 15.80 19.69 11.68
N ASN A 186 15.92 19.10 10.49
CA ASN A 186 17.18 18.67 9.88
C ASN A 186 17.89 19.78 9.10
N PHE A 187 17.29 20.97 9.00
CA PHE A 187 17.88 22.08 8.29
C PHE A 187 19.03 22.71 9.10
N LYS A 188 20.28 22.52 8.63
CA LYS A 188 21.50 23.01 9.27
C LYS A 188 21.93 24.40 8.76
N GLY A 189 21.00 25.27 8.43
CA GLY A 189 21.29 26.69 8.19
C GLY A 189 22.26 26.99 7.05
N ALA A 190 22.47 26.09 6.10
CA ALA A 190 23.28 26.39 4.91
C ALA A 190 22.51 27.37 4.01
N PRO A 191 23.14 28.41 3.46
CA PRO A 191 22.47 29.28 2.50
C PRO A 191 22.07 28.46 1.28
N LEU A 192 20.85 28.70 0.79
CA LEU A 192 20.40 28.17 -0.51
C LEU A 192 21.23 28.89 -1.58
N THR A 193 22.14 28.17 -2.25
CA THR A 193 22.97 28.67 -3.35
C THR A 193 22.37 28.25 -4.69
#